data_11e8fcd7746caf4b29bafab755ea80cb
#
_entry.id   11e8fcd7746caf4b29bafab755ea80cb
#
_cell.length_a   1.000
_cell.length_b   1.000
_cell.length_c   1.000
_cell.angle_alpha   90.00
_cell.angle_beta   90.00
_cell.angle_gamma   90.00
#
_symmetry.space_group_name_H-M   'P 1'
#
loop_
_entity.id
_entity.type
_entity.pdbx_description
1 polymer ?
#
loop_
_entity_poly.entity_id
_entity_poly.type
_entity_poly.pdbx_seq_one_letter_code
_entity_poly.pdbx_strand_id
1 'polypeptide(L)'
;MKSIPLARLGLTLLAGLLAVAPARAQDAPARAQDAPANCEVPAYLLTTESTLPKVEHAVKGGRPLDVLVVGSRSSSISTSEGSAWPLRLQAMLKQTLPKVPVTVSVELHIKKTAEEVAAGLVKLVEVKKPTLVIWQTGTYDAMRSVDPEDFRAAVGEGVVALKEAGADVVLMNLQYSPRTEAMISAPPYLDNMRVVAQQHDVPLFDRFTLMRHWNDQGDFDLYSASHGLDLAKRVHDCIGRALAKFVIEAARVNPAPQN
;
A
#
# COMPACT_ATOMS: atom_id res chain seq x y z
N MET A 1 75.20 67.24 27.37
CA MET A 1 74.80 67.74 26.05
C MET A 1 75.40 66.88 25.01
N LYS A 2 74.66 65.92 24.44
CA LYS A 2 75.01 65.16 23.22
C LYS A 2 73.69 64.67 22.62
N SER A 3 73.33 65.23 21.49
CA SER A 3 72.17 64.92 20.65
C SER A 3 72.37 63.59 19.93
N ILE A 4 71.34 62.73 19.93
CA ILE A 4 71.27 61.46 19.20
C ILE A 4 70.22 61.63 18.11
N PRO A 5 70.49 61.23 16.83
CA PRO A 5 69.54 61.45 15.75
C PRO A 5 68.47 60.27 15.68
N LEU A 6 67.25 60.64 15.39
CA LEU A 6 66.12 59.73 15.09
C LEU A 6 66.36 59.00 13.76
N ALA A 7 66.36 57.67 13.81
CA ALA A 7 66.26 56.80 12.65
C ALA A 7 64.77 56.61 12.24
N ARG A 8 64.47 57.02 11.02
CA ARG A 8 63.14 56.76 10.41
C ARG A 8 63.07 55.30 9.95
N LEU A 9 62.16 54.50 10.56
CA LEU A 9 61.82 53.16 10.11
C LEU A 9 60.67 53.29 9.10
N GLY A 10 60.96 52.94 7.85
CA GLY A 10 59.94 52.87 6.80
C GLY A 10 59.12 51.57 6.94
N LEU A 11 57.84 51.76 7.15
CA LEU A 11 56.87 50.64 7.20
C LEU A 11 56.29 50.38 5.78
N THR A 12 56.81 49.40 5.12
CA THR A 12 56.25 48.92 3.84
C THR A 12 55.01 48.05 4.13
N LEU A 13 53.82 48.56 3.82
CA LEU A 13 52.56 47.81 3.80
C LEU A 13 52.54 46.90 2.56
N LEU A 14 52.66 45.59 2.77
CA LEU A 14 52.37 44.60 1.78
C LEU A 14 50.85 44.32 1.79
N ALA A 15 50.14 44.86 0.79
CA ALA A 15 48.73 44.56 0.58
C ALA A 15 48.60 43.15 -0.05
N GLY A 16 48.31 42.14 0.77
CA GLY A 16 47.96 40.80 0.30
C GLY A 16 46.52 40.78 -0.22
N LEU A 17 46.31 40.68 -1.53
CA LEU A 17 45.00 40.33 -2.10
C LEU A 17 44.65 38.89 -1.76
N LEU A 18 43.74 38.69 -0.82
CA LEU A 18 43.05 37.41 -0.62
C LEU A 18 42.03 37.22 -1.73
N ALA A 19 42.37 36.42 -2.73
CA ALA A 19 41.41 35.94 -3.71
C ALA A 19 40.43 34.96 -3.02
N VAL A 20 39.23 35.43 -2.70
CA VAL A 20 38.11 34.58 -2.27
C VAL A 20 37.59 33.86 -3.52
N ALA A 21 37.97 32.60 -3.69
CA ALA A 21 37.38 31.74 -4.70
C ALA A 21 35.90 31.46 -4.31
N PRO A 22 34.91 31.65 -5.20
CA PRO A 22 33.55 31.26 -4.92
C PRO A 22 33.51 29.75 -4.74
N ALA A 23 33.12 29.29 -3.56
CA ALA A 23 32.76 27.90 -3.32
C ALA A 23 31.59 27.59 -4.25
N ARG A 24 31.85 26.83 -5.34
CA ARG A 24 30.76 26.19 -6.09
C ARG A 24 30.08 25.23 -5.14
N ALA A 25 28.85 25.58 -4.75
CA ALA A 25 27.94 24.59 -4.21
C ALA A 25 27.90 23.44 -5.22
N GLN A 26 28.46 22.29 -4.84
CA GLN A 26 28.26 21.06 -5.60
C GLN A 26 26.76 20.80 -5.53
N ASP A 27 26.07 20.97 -6.65
CA ASP A 27 24.73 20.47 -6.83
C ASP A 27 24.76 18.98 -6.45
N ALA A 28 24.25 18.66 -5.28
CA ALA A 28 24.00 17.26 -4.92
C ALA A 28 23.10 16.72 -6.04
N PRO A 29 23.40 15.55 -6.61
CA PRO A 29 22.58 14.99 -7.67
C PRO A 29 21.13 14.97 -7.17
N ALA A 30 20.22 15.61 -7.92
CA ALA A 30 18.79 15.53 -7.67
C ALA A 30 18.49 14.04 -7.50
N ARG A 31 18.10 13.65 -6.28
CA ARG A 31 17.77 12.26 -5.96
C ARG A 31 16.73 11.83 -6.97
N ALA A 32 16.86 10.62 -7.46
CA ALA A 32 16.00 9.94 -8.44
C ALA A 32 14.54 9.77 -7.94
N GLN A 33 13.90 10.88 -7.55
CA GLN A 33 12.53 10.92 -7.03
C GLN A 33 11.48 11.07 -8.13
N ASP A 34 11.90 11.35 -9.36
CA ASP A 34 11.01 11.51 -10.53
C ASP A 34 10.97 10.27 -11.44
N ALA A 35 11.76 9.24 -11.17
CA ALA A 35 11.60 7.98 -11.86
C ALA A 35 10.25 7.35 -11.47
N PRO A 36 9.45 6.83 -12.43
CA PRO A 36 8.26 6.08 -12.09
C PRO A 36 8.65 4.97 -11.13
N ALA A 37 7.94 4.86 -9.99
CA ALA A 37 8.23 3.84 -9.00
C ALA A 37 8.22 2.48 -9.69
N ASN A 38 9.32 1.75 -9.58
CA ASN A 38 9.41 0.39 -10.09
C ASN A 38 8.57 -0.50 -9.17
N CYS A 39 7.25 -0.60 -9.46
CA CYS A 39 6.32 -1.41 -8.66
C CYS A 39 6.60 -2.92 -8.85
N GLU A 40 7.87 -3.32 -8.92
CA GLU A 40 8.21 -4.74 -9.00
C GLU A 40 7.80 -5.46 -7.72
N VAL A 41 7.19 -6.60 -7.91
CA VAL A 41 6.70 -7.46 -6.85
C VAL A 41 7.22 -8.85 -7.11
N PRO A 42 7.89 -9.47 -6.14
CA PRO A 42 8.28 -10.87 -6.25
C PRO A 42 7.08 -11.76 -6.58
N ALA A 43 7.24 -12.66 -7.54
CA ALA A 43 6.14 -13.51 -8.02
C ALA A 43 5.43 -14.27 -6.89
N TYR A 44 6.18 -14.74 -5.89
CA TYR A 44 5.61 -15.47 -4.74
C TYR A 44 4.63 -14.66 -3.88
N LEU A 45 4.69 -13.30 -3.94
CA LEU A 45 3.72 -12.44 -3.25
C LEU A 45 2.43 -12.23 -4.06
N LEU A 46 2.42 -12.64 -5.31
CA LEU A 46 1.28 -12.51 -6.22
C LEU A 46 0.61 -13.85 -6.53
N THR A 47 1.22 -14.97 -6.14
CA THR A 47 0.66 -16.31 -6.34
C THR A 47 -0.14 -16.77 -5.12
N THR A 48 -1.19 -17.56 -5.37
CA THR A 48 -2.03 -18.17 -4.35
C THR A 48 -2.56 -19.50 -4.85
N GLU A 49 -2.74 -20.47 -3.95
CA GLU A 49 -3.40 -21.72 -4.25
C GLU A 49 -4.92 -21.59 -4.26
N SER A 50 -5.45 -20.74 -3.38
CA SER A 50 -6.88 -20.45 -3.28
C SER A 50 -7.38 -19.71 -4.53
N THR A 51 -8.64 -19.96 -4.91
CA THR A 51 -9.22 -19.46 -6.15
C THR A 51 -10.40 -18.51 -5.93
N LEU A 52 -10.75 -17.78 -7.00
CA LEU A 52 -11.90 -16.86 -7.05
C LEU A 52 -12.89 -17.31 -8.13
N PRO A 53 -13.68 -18.38 -7.89
CA PRO A 53 -14.50 -19.02 -8.92
C PRO A 53 -15.61 -18.12 -9.46
N LYS A 54 -16.16 -17.20 -8.66
CA LYS A 54 -17.19 -16.24 -9.12
C LYS A 54 -16.59 -15.16 -10.00
N VAL A 55 -15.40 -14.66 -9.65
CA VAL A 55 -14.64 -13.75 -10.50
C VAL A 55 -14.28 -14.44 -11.82
N GLU A 56 -13.74 -15.67 -11.77
CA GLU A 56 -13.45 -16.46 -12.95
C GLU A 56 -14.67 -16.58 -13.87
N HIS A 57 -15.81 -16.98 -13.29
CA HIS A 57 -17.05 -17.16 -14.03
C HIS A 57 -17.60 -15.84 -14.62
N ALA A 58 -17.49 -14.72 -13.89
CA ALA A 58 -17.88 -13.41 -14.40
C ALA A 58 -17.01 -13.00 -15.59
N VAL A 59 -15.69 -13.14 -15.46
CA VAL A 59 -14.73 -12.77 -16.51
C VAL A 59 -14.90 -13.63 -17.77
N LYS A 60 -14.95 -14.95 -17.63
CA LYS A 60 -15.14 -15.88 -18.75
C LYS A 60 -16.48 -15.68 -19.46
N GLY A 61 -17.51 -15.30 -18.70
CA GLY A 61 -18.85 -15.02 -19.24
C GLY A 61 -19.05 -13.59 -19.78
N GLY A 62 -18.04 -12.73 -19.71
CA GLY A 62 -18.17 -11.30 -20.07
C GLY A 62 -19.18 -10.53 -19.22
N ARG A 63 -19.48 -11.02 -18.00
CA ARG A 63 -20.45 -10.43 -17.07
C ARG A 63 -19.79 -9.35 -16.22
N PRO A 64 -20.54 -8.41 -15.65
CA PRO A 64 -20.02 -7.41 -14.75
C PRO A 64 -19.24 -8.01 -13.58
N LEU A 65 -18.07 -7.43 -13.28
CA LEU A 65 -17.25 -7.73 -12.12
C LEU A 65 -17.42 -6.57 -11.12
N ASP A 66 -18.30 -6.76 -10.15
CA ASP A 66 -18.54 -5.80 -9.10
C ASP A 66 -17.69 -6.15 -7.88
N VAL A 67 -16.73 -5.28 -7.55
CA VAL A 67 -15.81 -5.44 -6.44
C VAL A 67 -16.21 -4.50 -5.31
N LEU A 68 -16.38 -5.04 -4.12
CA LEU A 68 -16.59 -4.27 -2.90
C LEU A 68 -15.30 -4.28 -2.06
N VAL A 69 -14.73 -3.13 -1.83
CA VAL A 69 -13.64 -2.96 -0.88
C VAL A 69 -14.23 -2.59 0.49
N VAL A 70 -14.06 -3.47 1.46
CA VAL A 70 -14.31 -3.19 2.87
C VAL A 70 -12.98 -2.86 3.51
N GLY A 71 -12.78 -1.59 3.83
CA GLY A 71 -11.47 -1.09 4.20
C GLY A 71 -11.47 -0.13 5.38
N SER A 72 -10.31 0.43 5.63
CA SER A 72 -10.08 1.44 6.67
C SER A 72 -9.53 2.73 6.06
N ARG A 73 -9.07 3.66 6.91
CA ARG A 73 -8.45 4.90 6.45
C ARG A 73 -7.32 4.69 5.44
N SER A 74 -6.57 3.58 5.54
CA SER A 74 -5.47 3.26 4.62
C SER A 74 -5.94 2.75 3.24
N SER A 75 -7.24 2.68 3.00
CA SER A 75 -7.84 2.42 1.68
C SER A 75 -8.25 3.70 0.95
N SER A 76 -7.96 4.87 1.53
CA SER A 76 -8.31 6.17 0.95
C SER A 76 -7.15 7.17 1.00
N ILE A 77 -7.21 8.18 0.14
CA ILE A 77 -6.39 9.39 0.20
C ILE A 77 -7.36 10.57 0.22
N SER A 78 -7.54 11.18 1.39
CA SER A 78 -8.61 12.18 1.65
C SER A 78 -8.62 13.37 0.68
N THR A 79 -7.46 13.77 0.16
CA THR A 79 -7.31 14.90 -0.76
C THR A 79 -7.21 14.47 -2.22
N SER A 80 -7.23 13.17 -2.51
CA SER A 80 -7.03 12.62 -3.85
C SER A 80 -7.62 11.20 -3.95
N GLU A 81 -8.93 11.09 -3.78
CA GLU A 81 -9.63 9.79 -3.81
C GLU A 81 -9.34 8.98 -5.08
N GLY A 82 -9.30 9.65 -6.25
CA GLY A 82 -8.96 9.01 -7.53
C GLY A 82 -7.57 8.39 -7.59
N SER A 83 -6.68 8.72 -6.65
CA SER A 83 -5.35 8.13 -6.52
C SER A 83 -5.28 7.02 -5.47
N ALA A 84 -6.37 6.75 -4.73
CA ALA A 84 -6.43 5.66 -3.77
C ALA A 84 -6.38 4.30 -4.45
N TRP A 85 -5.78 3.30 -3.80
CA TRP A 85 -5.56 1.99 -4.40
C TRP A 85 -6.84 1.28 -4.90
N PRO A 86 -8.05 1.45 -4.33
CA PRO A 86 -9.24 0.81 -4.88
C PRO A 86 -9.58 1.30 -6.29
N LEU A 87 -9.44 2.62 -6.54
CA LEU A 87 -9.69 3.17 -7.88
C LEU A 87 -8.54 2.87 -8.85
N ARG A 88 -7.32 2.70 -8.36
CA ARG A 88 -6.21 2.18 -9.15
C ARG A 88 -6.41 0.72 -9.53
N LEU A 89 -6.90 -0.10 -8.59
CA LEU A 89 -7.34 -1.47 -8.88
C LEU A 89 -8.39 -1.49 -9.99
N GLN A 90 -9.43 -0.66 -9.90
CA GLN A 90 -10.46 -0.57 -10.94
C GLN A 90 -9.88 -0.23 -12.31
N ALA A 91 -9.01 0.76 -12.36
CA ALA A 91 -8.37 1.18 -13.62
C ALA A 91 -7.55 0.04 -14.23
N MET A 92 -6.77 -0.67 -13.42
CA MET A 92 -5.95 -1.79 -13.88
C MET A 92 -6.78 -2.99 -14.31
N LEU A 93 -7.85 -3.33 -13.58
CA LEU A 93 -8.76 -4.42 -13.98
C LEU A 93 -9.48 -4.08 -15.29
N LYS A 94 -9.94 -2.84 -15.48
CA LYS A 94 -10.53 -2.40 -16.75
C LYS A 94 -9.57 -2.50 -17.92
N GLN A 95 -8.30 -2.15 -17.69
CA GLN A 95 -7.25 -2.27 -18.72
C GLN A 95 -6.95 -3.73 -19.06
N THR A 96 -6.88 -4.59 -18.05
CA THR A 96 -6.53 -6.02 -18.22
C THR A 96 -7.71 -6.83 -18.76
N LEU A 97 -8.94 -6.44 -18.46
CA LEU A 97 -10.19 -7.11 -18.81
C LEU A 97 -11.09 -6.20 -19.67
N PRO A 98 -10.67 -5.79 -20.89
CA PRO A 98 -11.37 -4.75 -21.66
C PRO A 98 -12.79 -5.12 -22.09
N LYS A 99 -13.14 -6.40 -22.05
CA LYS A 99 -14.47 -6.93 -22.41
C LYS A 99 -15.40 -7.12 -21.21
N VAL A 100 -14.90 -6.86 -19.98
CA VAL A 100 -15.64 -7.06 -18.75
C VAL A 100 -15.93 -5.68 -18.12
N PRO A 101 -17.21 -5.33 -17.89
CA PRO A 101 -17.52 -4.15 -17.10
C PRO A 101 -17.03 -4.32 -15.66
N VAL A 102 -16.15 -3.45 -15.18
CA VAL A 102 -15.59 -3.50 -13.82
C VAL A 102 -16.01 -2.29 -13.03
N THR A 103 -16.56 -2.53 -11.83
CA THR A 103 -16.91 -1.49 -10.86
C THR A 103 -16.25 -1.80 -9.52
N VAL A 104 -15.62 -0.81 -8.90
CA VAL A 104 -15.09 -0.93 -7.53
C VAL A 104 -15.80 0.07 -6.64
N SER A 105 -16.50 -0.42 -5.64
CA SER A 105 -17.11 0.38 -4.58
C SER A 105 -16.32 0.24 -3.28
N VAL A 106 -16.33 1.27 -2.44
CA VAL A 106 -15.54 1.33 -1.21
C VAL A 106 -16.44 1.66 -0.03
N GLU A 107 -16.35 0.84 1.02
CA GLU A 107 -16.96 1.07 2.32
C GLU A 107 -15.86 1.19 3.37
N LEU A 108 -15.73 2.37 3.99
CA LEU A 108 -14.68 2.65 4.96
C LEU A 108 -15.19 2.51 6.39
N HIS A 109 -14.62 1.60 7.11
CA HIS A 109 -14.85 1.37 8.54
C HIS A 109 -13.66 1.92 9.36
N ILE A 110 -13.61 3.25 9.48
CA ILE A 110 -12.51 3.95 10.15
C ILE A 110 -12.56 3.71 11.65
N LYS A 111 -11.43 3.26 12.23
CA LYS A 111 -11.30 2.96 13.66
C LYS A 111 -12.27 1.86 14.13
N LYS A 112 -12.49 0.85 13.29
CA LYS A 112 -13.27 -0.35 13.64
C LYS A 112 -12.37 -1.57 13.68
N THR A 113 -12.62 -2.46 14.66
CA THR A 113 -12.00 -3.78 14.77
C THR A 113 -12.60 -4.75 13.73
N ALA A 114 -11.96 -5.89 13.53
CA ALA A 114 -12.49 -6.93 12.65
C ALA A 114 -13.88 -7.41 13.11
N GLU A 115 -14.10 -7.58 14.40
CA GLU A 115 -15.39 -7.96 14.99
C GLU A 115 -16.49 -6.95 14.68
N GLU A 116 -16.21 -5.65 14.92
CA GLU A 116 -17.18 -4.59 14.65
C GLU A 116 -17.55 -4.47 13.18
N VAL A 117 -16.61 -4.81 12.26
CA VAL A 117 -16.84 -4.82 10.82
C VAL A 117 -17.61 -6.08 10.41
N ALA A 118 -17.22 -7.25 10.93
CA ALA A 118 -17.82 -8.54 10.62
C ALA A 118 -19.34 -8.54 10.86
N ALA A 119 -19.78 -7.91 11.95
CA ALA A 119 -21.21 -7.79 12.31
C ALA A 119 -22.09 -7.16 11.22
N GLY A 120 -21.50 -6.38 10.29
CA GLY A 120 -22.23 -5.69 9.22
C GLY A 120 -22.08 -6.29 7.82
N LEU A 121 -21.18 -7.26 7.63
CA LEU A 121 -20.76 -7.73 6.31
C LEU A 121 -21.89 -8.38 5.50
N VAL A 122 -22.72 -9.22 6.13
CA VAL A 122 -23.85 -9.89 5.46
C VAL A 122 -24.79 -8.87 4.84
N LYS A 123 -25.24 -7.89 5.64
CA LYS A 123 -26.14 -6.83 5.15
C LYS A 123 -25.51 -6.02 4.02
N LEU A 124 -24.22 -5.77 4.11
CA LEU A 124 -23.49 -5.04 3.08
C LEU A 124 -23.46 -5.80 1.75
N VAL A 125 -23.19 -7.12 1.80
CA VAL A 125 -23.21 -7.98 0.61
C VAL A 125 -24.62 -8.13 0.02
N GLU A 126 -25.64 -8.28 0.86
CA GLU A 126 -27.03 -8.35 0.41
C GLU A 126 -27.48 -7.11 -0.36
N VAL A 127 -27.04 -5.93 0.09
CA VAL A 127 -27.36 -4.64 -0.55
C VAL A 127 -26.55 -4.40 -1.82
N LYS A 128 -25.23 -4.63 -1.76
CA LYS A 128 -24.30 -4.31 -2.86
C LYS A 128 -24.20 -5.42 -3.91
N LYS A 129 -24.47 -6.66 -3.53
CA LYS A 129 -24.38 -7.86 -4.36
C LYS A 129 -23.07 -7.99 -5.14
N PRO A 130 -21.91 -7.82 -4.49
CA PRO A 130 -20.63 -7.86 -5.16
C PRO A 130 -20.29 -9.27 -5.64
N THR A 131 -19.54 -9.35 -6.74
CA THR A 131 -18.89 -10.60 -7.18
C THR A 131 -17.72 -10.96 -6.27
N LEU A 132 -16.96 -9.92 -5.87
CA LEU A 132 -15.75 -10.01 -5.04
C LEU A 132 -15.81 -9.02 -3.88
N VAL A 133 -15.50 -9.48 -2.68
CA VAL A 133 -15.19 -8.63 -1.53
C VAL A 133 -13.69 -8.67 -1.26
N ILE A 134 -13.06 -7.50 -1.20
CA ILE A 134 -11.69 -7.34 -0.70
C ILE A 134 -11.80 -6.75 0.71
N TRP A 135 -11.53 -7.57 1.72
CA TRP A 135 -11.61 -7.15 3.11
C TRP A 135 -10.23 -6.84 3.68
N GLN A 136 -9.97 -5.55 3.90
CA GLN A 136 -8.73 -5.06 4.51
C GLN A 136 -8.95 -4.83 6.00
N THR A 137 -8.21 -5.57 6.85
CA THR A 137 -8.37 -5.53 8.30
C THR A 137 -7.07 -5.74 9.07
N GLY A 138 -7.11 -5.74 10.39
CA GLY A 138 -6.03 -6.08 11.32
C GLY A 138 -5.20 -4.92 11.84
N THR A 139 -5.09 -3.79 11.13
CA THR A 139 -4.25 -2.68 11.60
C THR A 139 -4.82 -2.01 12.85
N TYR A 140 -6.13 -1.79 12.89
CA TYR A 140 -6.76 -1.16 14.05
C TYR A 140 -6.86 -2.13 15.22
N ASP A 141 -7.06 -3.41 14.96
CA ASP A 141 -7.04 -4.48 15.95
C ASP A 141 -5.67 -4.51 16.67
N ALA A 142 -4.58 -4.51 15.91
CA ALA A 142 -3.23 -4.43 16.46
C ALA A 142 -2.98 -3.13 17.26
N MET A 143 -3.48 -1.99 16.79
CA MET A 143 -3.39 -0.72 17.51
C MET A 143 -4.19 -0.72 18.84
N ARG A 144 -5.26 -1.49 18.91
CA ARG A 144 -6.11 -1.64 20.10
C ARG A 144 -5.66 -2.78 21.01
N SER A 145 -4.64 -3.52 20.58
CA SER A 145 -4.18 -4.73 21.27
C SER A 145 -5.35 -5.72 21.52
N VAL A 146 -6.23 -5.87 20.52
CA VAL A 146 -7.28 -6.90 20.54
C VAL A 146 -6.59 -8.26 20.67
N ASP A 147 -7.16 -9.15 21.50
CA ASP A 147 -6.59 -10.48 21.63
C ASP A 147 -6.44 -11.16 20.26
N PRO A 148 -5.27 -11.69 19.89
CA PRO A 148 -5.05 -12.29 18.58
C PRO A 148 -6.00 -13.45 18.25
N GLU A 149 -6.48 -14.21 19.23
CA GLU A 149 -7.44 -15.28 19.02
C GLU A 149 -8.85 -14.74 18.75
N ASP A 150 -9.27 -13.69 19.47
CA ASP A 150 -10.53 -12.99 19.21
C ASP A 150 -10.51 -12.36 17.80
N PHE A 151 -9.39 -11.75 17.43
CA PHE A 151 -9.19 -11.24 16.08
C PHE A 151 -9.31 -12.35 15.01
N ARG A 152 -8.67 -13.50 15.26
CA ARG A 152 -8.74 -14.66 14.33
C ARG A 152 -10.18 -15.15 14.19
N ALA A 153 -10.89 -15.31 15.29
CA ALA A 153 -12.28 -15.75 15.30
C ALA A 153 -13.16 -14.78 14.48
N ALA A 154 -13.05 -13.47 14.74
CA ALA A 154 -13.83 -12.46 14.05
C ALA A 154 -13.56 -12.41 12.53
N VAL A 155 -12.29 -12.55 12.11
CA VAL A 155 -11.94 -12.60 10.68
C VAL A 155 -12.49 -13.88 10.04
N GLY A 156 -12.38 -15.02 10.72
CA GLY A 156 -12.91 -16.31 10.25
C GLY A 156 -14.43 -16.27 10.06
N GLU A 157 -15.15 -15.79 11.07
CA GLU A 157 -16.61 -15.62 11.00
C GLU A 157 -17.04 -14.68 9.86
N GLY A 158 -16.32 -13.57 9.70
CA GLY A 158 -16.57 -12.63 8.61
C GLY A 158 -16.34 -13.24 7.22
N VAL A 159 -15.29 -14.05 7.05
CA VAL A 159 -15.03 -14.77 5.79
C VAL A 159 -16.15 -15.76 5.49
N VAL A 160 -16.58 -16.56 6.47
CA VAL A 160 -17.69 -17.50 6.32
C VAL A 160 -18.94 -16.74 5.89
N ALA A 161 -19.30 -15.68 6.61
CA ALA A 161 -20.48 -14.87 6.32
C ALA A 161 -20.47 -14.27 4.91
N LEU A 162 -19.33 -13.79 4.43
CA LEU A 162 -19.17 -13.26 3.06
C LEU A 162 -19.36 -14.34 1.99
N LYS A 163 -18.76 -15.53 2.20
CA LYS A 163 -18.90 -16.68 1.28
C LYS A 163 -20.34 -17.19 1.22
N GLU A 164 -21.02 -17.32 2.37
CA GLU A 164 -22.42 -17.74 2.46
C GLU A 164 -23.35 -16.70 1.84
N ALA A 165 -23.06 -15.42 1.99
CA ALA A 165 -23.80 -14.34 1.32
C ALA A 165 -23.55 -14.28 -0.20
N GLY A 166 -22.67 -15.12 -0.73
CA GLY A 166 -22.53 -15.35 -2.15
C GLY A 166 -21.41 -14.57 -2.85
N ALA A 167 -20.45 -13.98 -2.16
CA ALA A 167 -19.30 -13.32 -2.76
C ALA A 167 -18.03 -14.20 -2.74
N ASP A 168 -17.11 -13.98 -3.68
CA ASP A 168 -15.71 -14.37 -3.48
C ASP A 168 -15.05 -13.41 -2.48
N VAL A 169 -14.02 -13.89 -1.78
CA VAL A 169 -13.33 -13.08 -0.76
C VAL A 169 -11.83 -13.07 -1.02
N VAL A 170 -11.23 -11.89 -0.96
CA VAL A 170 -9.79 -11.68 -0.81
C VAL A 170 -9.58 -10.98 0.53
N LEU A 171 -8.77 -11.57 1.39
CA LEU A 171 -8.27 -10.89 2.57
C LEU A 171 -7.08 -10.01 2.19
N MET A 172 -7.00 -8.81 2.77
CA MET A 172 -5.84 -7.94 2.69
C MET A 172 -5.37 -7.62 4.11
N ASN A 173 -4.13 -7.96 4.42
CA ASN A 173 -3.59 -7.76 5.76
C ASN A 173 -3.15 -6.31 6.04
N LEU A 174 -2.48 -6.12 7.15
CA LEU A 174 -2.06 -4.84 7.73
C LEU A 174 -1.24 -4.00 6.74
N GLN A 175 -1.30 -2.69 6.93
CA GLN A 175 -0.38 -1.78 6.25
C GLN A 175 0.97 -1.79 6.97
N TYR A 176 2.05 -1.92 6.20
CA TYR A 176 3.40 -1.69 6.69
C TYR A 176 3.77 -0.20 6.60
N SER A 177 4.41 0.28 7.62
CA SER A 177 5.36 1.39 7.60
C SER A 177 6.28 1.24 8.80
N PRO A 178 7.52 1.75 8.76
CA PRO A 178 8.42 1.66 9.91
C PRO A 178 7.83 2.27 11.18
N ARG A 179 7.06 3.36 11.04
CA ARG A 179 6.33 3.96 12.16
C ARG A 179 5.26 3.03 12.72
N THR A 180 4.49 2.38 11.85
CA THR A 180 3.44 1.45 12.28
C THR A 180 4.07 0.24 12.98
N GLU A 181 5.12 -0.33 12.40
CA GLU A 181 5.85 -1.47 12.98
C GLU A 181 6.42 -1.15 14.38
N ALA A 182 6.88 0.08 14.61
CA ALA A 182 7.36 0.52 15.92
C ALA A 182 6.23 0.72 16.96
N MET A 183 4.99 0.87 16.51
CA MET A 183 3.85 1.19 17.38
C MET A 183 2.97 -0.02 17.71
N ILE A 184 2.97 -1.06 16.91
CA ILE A 184 2.10 -2.22 17.05
C ILE A 184 2.89 -3.53 16.98
N SER A 185 2.41 -4.58 17.67
CA SER A 185 2.88 -5.94 17.48
C SER A 185 2.14 -6.57 16.29
N ALA A 186 2.66 -6.40 15.08
CA ALA A 186 2.01 -6.90 13.87
C ALA A 186 2.03 -8.44 13.71
N PRO A 187 3.10 -9.18 14.09
CA PRO A 187 3.22 -10.61 13.77
C PRO A 187 2.02 -11.47 14.15
N PRO A 188 1.43 -11.40 15.37
CA PRO A 188 0.31 -12.25 15.73
C PRO A 188 -0.91 -12.07 14.81
N TYR A 189 -1.17 -10.85 14.35
CA TYR A 189 -2.31 -10.54 13.46
C TYR A 189 -2.01 -11.00 12.02
N LEU A 190 -0.78 -10.86 11.56
CA LEU A 190 -0.35 -11.34 10.24
C LEU A 190 -0.46 -12.87 10.16
N ASP A 191 0.01 -13.56 11.20
CA ASP A 191 -0.03 -15.03 11.26
C ASP A 191 -1.46 -15.54 11.33
N ASN A 192 -2.30 -14.93 12.16
CA ASN A 192 -3.72 -15.29 12.26
C ASN A 192 -4.47 -15.06 10.93
N MET A 193 -4.17 -14.00 10.19
CA MET A 193 -4.76 -13.82 8.87
C MET A 193 -4.33 -14.89 7.86
N ARG A 194 -3.07 -15.38 7.92
CA ARG A 194 -2.61 -16.51 7.11
C ARG A 194 -3.35 -17.79 7.48
N VAL A 195 -3.50 -18.06 8.77
CA VAL A 195 -4.26 -19.21 9.27
C VAL A 195 -5.71 -19.17 8.78
N VAL A 196 -6.41 -18.05 8.93
CA VAL A 196 -7.79 -17.89 8.45
C VAL A 196 -7.89 -18.07 6.94
N ALA A 197 -7.00 -17.45 6.18
CA ALA A 197 -6.99 -17.58 4.73
C ALA A 197 -6.85 -19.05 4.30
N GLN A 198 -5.95 -19.79 4.92
CA GLN A 198 -5.75 -21.20 4.66
C GLN A 198 -6.94 -22.06 5.11
N GLN A 199 -7.48 -21.84 6.32
CA GLN A 199 -8.61 -22.60 6.86
C GLN A 199 -9.88 -22.47 6.03
N HIS A 200 -10.11 -21.28 5.44
CA HIS A 200 -11.32 -20.99 4.68
C HIS A 200 -11.12 -21.01 3.17
N ASP A 201 -9.93 -21.39 2.71
CA ASP A 201 -9.55 -21.41 1.29
C ASP A 201 -9.92 -20.09 0.59
N VAL A 202 -9.34 -18.99 1.07
CA VAL A 202 -9.48 -17.66 0.47
C VAL A 202 -8.11 -17.04 0.22
N PRO A 203 -7.91 -16.34 -0.91
CA PRO A 203 -6.66 -15.66 -1.18
C PRO A 203 -6.34 -14.58 -0.14
N LEU A 204 -5.08 -14.50 0.30
CA LEU A 204 -4.56 -13.45 1.16
C LEU A 204 -3.56 -12.58 0.38
N PHE A 205 -3.92 -11.34 0.13
CA PHE A 205 -3.00 -10.33 -0.39
C PHE A 205 -2.13 -9.79 0.75
N ASP A 206 -0.87 -10.24 0.81
CA ASP A 206 0.08 -9.87 1.88
C ASP A 206 0.66 -8.46 1.62
N ARG A 207 -0.18 -7.44 1.85
CA ARG A 207 0.19 -6.04 1.69
C ARG A 207 1.34 -5.63 2.61
N PHE A 208 1.41 -6.18 3.82
CA PHE A 208 2.45 -5.86 4.79
C PHE A 208 3.83 -6.25 4.24
N THR A 209 3.98 -7.49 3.81
CA THR A 209 5.24 -7.99 3.25
C THR A 209 5.60 -7.27 1.94
N LEU A 210 4.62 -6.99 1.11
CA LEU A 210 4.79 -6.25 -0.14
C LEU A 210 5.36 -4.83 0.10
N MET A 211 4.73 -4.08 0.98
CA MET A 211 5.16 -2.72 1.30
C MET A 211 6.52 -2.70 2.01
N ARG A 212 6.79 -3.69 2.86
CA ARG A 212 8.10 -3.87 3.51
C ARG A 212 9.18 -4.14 2.46
N HIS A 213 8.91 -5.03 1.51
CA HIS A 213 9.82 -5.32 0.40
C HIS A 213 10.20 -4.05 -0.36
N TRP A 214 9.24 -3.23 -0.77
CA TRP A 214 9.51 -1.97 -1.44
C TRP A 214 10.33 -0.99 -0.60
N ASN A 215 10.07 -0.92 0.70
CA ASN A 215 10.85 -0.09 1.62
C ASN A 215 12.30 -0.57 1.72
N ASP A 216 12.49 -1.88 1.85
CA ASP A 216 13.80 -2.50 2.02
C ASP A 216 14.64 -2.43 0.73
N GLN A 217 14.00 -2.44 -0.44
CA GLN A 217 14.66 -2.21 -1.74
C GLN A 217 14.95 -0.73 -2.02
N GLY A 218 14.42 0.19 -1.21
CA GLY A 218 14.58 1.63 -1.41
C GLY A 218 13.66 2.23 -2.47
N ASP A 219 12.67 1.48 -2.98
CA ASP A 219 11.67 1.99 -3.93
C ASP A 219 10.81 3.10 -3.32
N PHE A 220 10.54 3.00 -2.01
CA PHE A 220 9.79 3.97 -1.23
C PHE A 220 10.45 4.22 0.12
N ASP A 221 10.75 5.48 0.42
CA ASP A 221 11.15 5.91 1.76
C ASP A 221 9.90 6.11 2.63
N LEU A 222 9.42 5.03 3.24
CA LEU A 222 8.23 5.06 4.11
C LEU A 222 8.50 5.67 5.50
N TYR A 223 9.75 6.03 5.81
CA TYR A 223 10.12 6.80 7.01
C TYR A 223 9.83 8.29 6.86
N SER A 224 10.02 8.81 5.65
CA SER A 224 9.97 10.24 5.42
C SER A 224 8.54 10.78 5.43
N ALA A 225 8.27 11.70 6.35
CA ALA A 225 7.03 12.48 6.34
C ALA A 225 7.04 13.62 5.29
N SER A 226 8.20 13.93 4.70
CA SER A 226 8.41 15.11 3.86
C SER A 226 7.76 15.04 2.46
N HIS A 227 7.42 13.83 1.99
CA HIS A 227 6.81 13.61 0.67
C HIS A 227 5.37 13.08 0.76
N GLY A 228 4.68 13.33 1.85
CA GLY A 228 3.44 12.70 2.30
C GLY A 228 2.42 12.34 1.22
N LEU A 229 1.94 13.31 0.44
CA LEU A 229 0.86 13.06 -0.52
C LEU A 229 1.35 12.34 -1.80
N ASP A 230 2.47 12.75 -2.36
CA ASP A 230 2.97 12.16 -3.61
C ASP A 230 3.52 10.76 -3.37
N LEU A 231 4.19 10.52 -2.25
CA LEU A 231 4.58 9.18 -1.81
C LEU A 231 3.34 8.30 -1.63
N ALA A 232 2.30 8.78 -0.95
CA ALA A 232 1.07 8.03 -0.76
C ALA A 232 0.42 7.67 -2.10
N LYS A 233 0.33 8.59 -3.07
CA LYS A 233 -0.21 8.32 -4.41
C LYS A 233 0.58 7.23 -5.15
N ARG A 234 1.93 7.28 -5.10
CA ARG A 234 2.80 6.30 -5.73
C ARG A 234 2.62 4.91 -5.10
N VAL A 235 2.64 4.82 -3.77
CA VAL A 235 2.41 3.56 -3.05
C VAL A 235 1.05 2.99 -3.37
N HIS A 236 0.00 3.81 -3.35
CA HIS A 236 -1.35 3.37 -3.69
C HIS A 236 -1.49 2.92 -5.15
N ASP A 237 -0.79 3.55 -6.09
CA ASP A 237 -0.76 3.09 -7.49
C ASP A 237 -0.13 1.70 -7.59
N CYS A 238 1.01 1.47 -6.94
CA CYS A 238 1.67 0.17 -6.91
C CYS A 238 0.82 -0.91 -6.22
N ILE A 239 0.15 -0.60 -5.10
CA ILE A 239 -0.79 -1.54 -4.45
C ILE A 239 -1.92 -1.92 -5.41
N GLY A 240 -2.54 -0.95 -6.08
CA GLY A 240 -3.63 -1.21 -7.02
C GLY A 240 -3.21 -2.11 -8.19
N ARG A 241 -2.02 -1.89 -8.74
CA ARG A 241 -1.43 -2.72 -9.81
C ARG A 241 -1.13 -4.15 -9.31
N ALA A 242 -0.49 -4.28 -8.15
CA ALA A 242 -0.15 -5.57 -7.58
C ALA A 242 -1.41 -6.38 -7.25
N LEU A 243 -2.41 -5.73 -6.64
CA LEU A 243 -3.67 -6.37 -6.30
C LEU A 243 -4.48 -6.79 -7.54
N ALA A 244 -4.43 -6.00 -8.64
CA ALA A 244 -5.05 -6.41 -9.89
C ALA A 244 -4.43 -7.69 -10.45
N LYS A 245 -3.09 -7.77 -10.47
CA LYS A 245 -2.37 -8.99 -10.88
C LYS A 245 -2.75 -10.17 -9.99
N PHE A 246 -2.79 -9.96 -8.67
CA PHE A 246 -3.15 -10.99 -7.70
C PHE A 246 -4.58 -11.51 -7.91
N VAL A 247 -5.56 -10.63 -8.12
CA VAL A 247 -6.96 -11.02 -8.41
C VAL A 247 -7.07 -11.82 -9.70
N ILE A 248 -6.37 -11.40 -10.77
CA ILE A 248 -6.34 -12.11 -12.06
C ILE A 248 -5.73 -13.52 -11.89
N GLU A 249 -4.62 -13.61 -11.15
CA GLU A 249 -3.97 -14.89 -10.85
C GLU A 249 -4.89 -15.81 -10.04
N ALA A 250 -5.47 -15.30 -8.95
CA ALA A 250 -6.42 -16.06 -8.12
C ALA A 250 -7.67 -16.50 -8.89
N ALA A 251 -8.16 -15.70 -9.82
CA ALA A 251 -9.28 -16.04 -10.69
C ALA A 251 -8.93 -17.01 -11.82
N ARG A 252 -7.65 -17.40 -11.99
CA ARG A 252 -7.19 -18.29 -13.08
C ARG A 252 -7.65 -17.81 -14.47
N VAL A 253 -7.63 -16.52 -14.70
CA VAL A 253 -7.99 -15.92 -15.98
C VAL A 253 -6.76 -15.38 -16.69
N ASN A 254 -6.63 -15.66 -17.98
CA ASN A 254 -5.55 -15.11 -18.78
C ASN A 254 -5.89 -13.66 -19.17
N PRO A 255 -5.03 -12.70 -18.91
CA PRO A 255 -5.22 -11.34 -19.43
C PRO A 255 -5.28 -11.38 -20.96
N ALA A 256 -6.07 -10.46 -21.54
CA ALA A 256 -6.06 -10.29 -22.99
C ALA A 256 -4.64 -9.95 -23.46
N PRO A 257 -4.17 -10.49 -24.62
CA PRO A 257 -2.87 -10.10 -25.15
C PRO A 257 -2.84 -8.56 -25.31
N GLN A 258 -1.81 -7.95 -24.74
CA GLN A 258 -1.56 -6.52 -24.95
C GLN A 258 -0.96 -6.37 -26.34
N ASN A 259 -1.72 -5.81 -27.28
CA ASN A 259 -1.25 -5.42 -28.63
C ASN A 259 -0.45 -4.13 -28.53
#